data_eb02d24fedc5df5e4d81669e27c23de8
#
_entry.id   eb02d24fedc5df5e4d81669e27c23de8
#
_cell.length_a   1.000
_cell.length_b   1.000
_cell.length_c   1.000
_cell.angle_alpha   90.00
_cell.angle_beta   90.00
_cell.angle_gamma   90.00
#
_symmetry.space_group_name_H-M   'P 1'
#
loop_
_entity.id
_entity.type
_entity.pdbx_description
1 polymer ?
#
loop_
_entity_poly.entity_id
_entity_poly.type
_entity_poly.pdbx_seq_one_letter_code
_entity_poly.pdbx_strand_id
1 'polypeptide(L)'
;MGDDDDDDGDDSSEDDDVEDLPERNSSDADSVNGRLFYADGTESETHKGKKKKKDLVRHKEEATVVCPPFPSGTQLLAWRIQVAKNLAAASGRWDHKEIRWFFLQGSGEGVTFDSLHDSGELRFRSLDIKLSTSMGKVVRPGPVSLAAELQLKEQQAVLQGTMVMGRQ
;
A
#
# COMPACT_ATOMS: atom_id res chain seq x y z
N MET A 1 44.25 -24.95 -38.03
CA MET A 1 44.50 -23.53 -38.27
C MET A 1 43.34 -22.81 -37.64
N GLY A 2 43.54 -22.55 -36.38
CA GLY A 2 42.62 -21.79 -35.54
C GLY A 2 43.22 -20.41 -35.35
N ASP A 3 42.45 -19.43 -35.48
CA ASP A 3 42.82 -18.05 -35.13
C ASP A 3 42.08 -17.72 -33.84
N ASP A 4 42.87 -17.59 -32.79
CA ASP A 4 42.44 -17.15 -31.45
C ASP A 4 42.39 -15.61 -31.50
N ASP A 5 41.23 -15.01 -31.44
CA ASP A 5 41.05 -13.57 -31.24
C ASP A 5 40.74 -13.32 -29.76
N ASP A 6 41.77 -12.96 -29.00
CA ASP A 6 41.70 -12.41 -27.66
C ASP A 6 41.21 -10.95 -27.74
N ASP A 7 40.00 -10.69 -27.28
CA ASP A 7 39.44 -9.34 -27.13
C ASP A 7 39.48 -8.93 -25.66
N ASP A 8 40.54 -8.18 -25.32
CA ASP A 8 40.76 -7.54 -24.02
C ASP A 8 39.86 -6.32 -23.89
N GLY A 9 38.67 -6.49 -23.25
CA GLY A 9 37.73 -5.43 -22.95
C GLY A 9 38.07 -4.68 -21.67
N ASP A 10 38.46 -3.47 -21.87
CA ASP A 10 38.82 -2.34 -21.04
C ASP A 10 37.92 -2.13 -19.80
N ASP A 11 38.58 -2.22 -18.63
CA ASP A 11 38.03 -1.97 -17.30
C ASP A 11 38.06 -0.45 -17.03
N SER A 12 36.91 0.21 -17.27
CA SER A 12 36.72 1.63 -16.91
C SER A 12 35.99 1.71 -15.59
N SER A 13 36.77 1.76 -14.51
CA SER A 13 36.31 2.17 -13.19
C SER A 13 36.01 3.67 -13.19
N GLU A 14 34.74 4.04 -13.21
CA GLU A 14 34.30 5.41 -12.93
C GLU A 14 34.05 5.53 -11.41
N ASP A 15 34.93 6.33 -10.78
CA ASP A 15 34.79 6.78 -9.40
C ASP A 15 33.61 7.76 -9.31
N ASP A 16 32.47 7.32 -8.77
CA ASP A 16 31.35 8.20 -8.41
C ASP A 16 31.60 8.85 -7.05
N ASP A 17 31.97 10.13 -7.14
CA ASP A 17 32.07 11.04 -5.99
C ASP A 17 30.73 11.10 -5.22
N VAL A 18 30.74 10.53 -4.02
CA VAL A 18 29.66 10.64 -3.06
C VAL A 18 29.69 12.04 -2.46
N GLU A 19 28.84 12.95 -2.96
CA GLU A 19 28.63 14.25 -2.34
C GLU A 19 27.98 14.09 -0.95
N ASP A 20 28.76 14.48 0.03
CA ASP A 20 28.44 14.58 1.46
C ASP A 20 27.38 15.65 1.68
N LEU A 21 26.12 15.21 1.93
CA LEU A 21 25.02 16.12 2.27
C LEU A 21 25.06 16.44 3.77
N PRO A 22 25.01 17.71 4.18
CA PRO A 22 25.09 18.09 5.58
C PRO A 22 23.84 17.68 6.36
N GLU A 23 24.07 16.95 7.45
CA GLU A 23 23.07 16.67 8.48
C GLU A 23 22.43 17.95 9.04
N ARG A 24 21.16 18.16 8.77
CA ARG A 24 20.38 19.18 9.47
C ARG A 24 19.98 18.65 10.84
N ASN A 25 20.81 19.01 11.79
CA ASN A 25 20.55 18.93 13.21
C ASN A 25 19.55 20.05 13.59
N SER A 26 18.30 19.70 13.85
CA SER A 26 17.33 20.62 14.45
C SER A 26 16.83 20.03 15.77
N SER A 27 17.66 20.20 16.78
CA SER A 27 17.28 20.14 18.18
C SER A 27 17.07 21.56 18.67
N ASP A 28 15.82 22.01 18.71
CA ASP A 28 15.42 23.13 19.55
C ASP A 28 14.10 22.78 20.23
N ALA A 29 14.27 22.16 21.37
CA ALA A 29 13.23 22.01 22.37
C ALA A 29 13.49 23.12 23.41
N ASP A 30 12.89 24.29 23.23
CA ASP A 30 12.87 25.30 24.27
C ASP A 30 11.51 25.30 24.99
N SER A 31 11.55 24.60 26.10
CA SER A 31 10.51 24.59 27.12
C SER A 31 10.72 25.81 28.02
N VAL A 32 9.99 26.88 27.79
CA VAL A 32 9.97 28.00 28.74
C VAL A 32 8.69 27.95 29.55
N ASN A 33 8.84 27.37 30.72
CA ASN A 33 7.86 27.37 31.80
C ASN A 33 7.87 28.73 32.50
N GLY A 34 7.04 29.68 32.08
CA GLY A 34 6.86 30.99 32.69
C GLY A 34 5.53 31.08 33.45
N ARG A 35 5.53 30.66 34.70
CA ARG A 35 4.46 31.04 35.65
C ARG A 35 4.54 32.54 35.97
N LEU A 36 3.56 33.28 35.52
CA LEU A 36 3.26 34.61 36.09
C LEU A 36 1.88 34.55 36.73
N PHE A 37 1.91 34.62 38.07
CA PHE A 37 0.73 34.88 38.90
C PHE A 37 0.36 36.33 38.75
N TYR A 38 -0.84 36.67 38.29
CA TYR A 38 -1.56 37.86 38.66
C TYR A 38 -2.98 37.49 39.02
N ALA A 39 -3.30 37.75 40.27
CA ALA A 39 -4.67 37.80 40.77
C ALA A 39 -5.29 39.11 40.30
N ASP A 40 -6.34 39.06 39.57
CA ASP A 40 -7.44 39.99 39.69
C ASP A 40 -8.70 39.41 39.04
N GLY A 41 -9.79 39.50 39.77
CA GLY A 41 -11.05 38.92 39.41
C GLY A 41 -11.80 39.76 38.37
N THR A 42 -12.05 39.19 37.22
CA THR A 42 -13.18 39.57 36.37
C THR A 42 -13.68 38.31 35.68
N GLU A 43 -14.94 37.99 35.98
CA GLU A 43 -15.69 36.92 35.29
C GLU A 43 -15.78 37.29 33.81
N SER A 44 -14.95 36.66 32.97
CA SER A 44 -15.13 36.70 31.54
C SER A 44 -15.73 35.38 31.09
N GLU A 45 -16.94 35.43 30.59
CA GLU A 45 -17.67 34.37 29.96
C GLU A 45 -16.80 33.71 28.92
N THR A 46 -16.27 32.53 29.22
CA THR A 46 -15.56 31.69 28.25
C THR A 46 -16.58 31.20 27.23
N HIS A 47 -16.69 31.88 26.11
CA HIS A 47 -17.24 31.35 24.90
C HIS A 47 -16.49 30.06 24.56
N LYS A 48 -17.01 28.93 25.05
CA LYS A 48 -16.63 27.60 24.57
C LYS A 48 -16.94 27.53 23.08
N GLY A 49 -15.99 27.94 22.27
CA GLY A 49 -16.02 27.71 20.84
C GLY A 49 -16.16 26.22 20.60
N LYS A 50 -17.40 25.74 20.41
CA LYS A 50 -17.67 24.41 19.89
C LYS A 50 -16.96 24.33 18.53
N LYS A 51 -15.72 23.77 18.51
CA LYS A 51 -15.11 23.30 17.27
C LYS A 51 -16.12 22.35 16.64
N LYS A 52 -16.89 22.83 15.66
CA LYS A 52 -17.71 21.98 14.79
C LYS A 52 -16.71 20.96 14.22
N LYS A 53 -16.72 19.74 14.76
CA LYS A 53 -16.14 18.58 14.05
C LYS A 53 -16.82 18.61 12.69
N LYS A 54 -16.09 18.95 11.64
CA LYS A 54 -16.55 18.70 10.29
C LYS A 54 -16.82 17.20 10.28
N ASP A 55 -18.08 16.82 10.26
CA ASP A 55 -18.48 15.44 10.00
C ASP A 55 -17.97 15.11 8.60
N LEU A 56 -16.78 14.54 8.55
CA LEU A 56 -16.25 13.95 7.34
C LEU A 56 -17.25 12.84 6.99
N VAL A 57 -18.03 13.09 5.95
CA VAL A 57 -18.99 12.12 5.43
C VAL A 57 -18.20 10.85 5.12
N ARG A 58 -18.26 9.86 6.01
CA ARG A 58 -17.70 8.55 5.76
C ARG A 58 -18.59 7.88 4.73
N HIS A 59 -18.13 7.82 3.49
CA HIS A 59 -18.77 6.98 2.51
C HIS A 59 -18.67 5.53 2.99
N LYS A 60 -19.80 4.82 2.88
CA LYS A 60 -19.84 3.39 3.20
C LYS A 60 -18.97 2.64 2.20
N GLU A 61 -18.18 1.68 2.69
CA GLU A 61 -17.42 0.78 1.85
C GLU A 61 -18.37 0.00 0.90
N GLU A 62 -18.06 -0.02 -0.39
CA GLU A 62 -18.83 -0.73 -1.41
C GLU A 62 -18.88 -2.24 -1.15
N ALA A 63 -19.95 -2.88 -1.60
CA ALA A 63 -20.12 -4.33 -1.41
C ALA A 63 -19.07 -5.15 -2.17
N THR A 64 -18.56 -4.65 -3.30
CA THR A 64 -17.61 -5.35 -4.16
C THR A 64 -16.53 -4.40 -4.68
N VAL A 65 -15.35 -4.94 -4.96
CA VAL A 65 -14.30 -4.26 -5.73
C VAL A 65 -14.41 -4.70 -7.19
N VAL A 66 -14.41 -3.77 -8.12
CA VAL A 66 -14.45 -4.11 -9.55
C VAL A 66 -13.03 -4.24 -10.07
N CYS A 67 -12.64 -5.43 -10.52
CA CYS A 67 -11.37 -5.64 -11.21
C CYS A 67 -11.61 -5.68 -12.72
N PRO A 68 -10.84 -4.93 -13.53
CA PRO A 68 -10.93 -5.03 -14.98
C PRO A 68 -10.44 -6.41 -15.47
N PRO A 69 -10.79 -6.83 -16.68
CA PRO A 69 -10.32 -8.11 -17.25
C PRO A 69 -8.80 -8.26 -17.15
N PHE A 70 -8.32 -9.49 -17.03
CA PHE A 70 -6.88 -9.77 -16.88
C PHE A 70 -6.10 -9.21 -18.09
N PRO A 71 -5.00 -8.46 -17.87
CA PRO A 71 -4.31 -7.76 -18.93
C PRO A 71 -3.43 -8.69 -19.77
N SER A 72 -3.10 -8.28 -20.98
CA SER A 72 -1.95 -8.81 -21.70
C SER A 72 -0.63 -8.36 -21.03
N GLY A 73 0.47 -9.11 -21.19
CA GLY A 73 1.70 -8.91 -20.42
C GLY A 73 2.25 -7.48 -20.37
N THR A 74 2.16 -6.71 -21.47
CA THR A 74 2.64 -5.32 -21.53
C THR A 74 1.77 -4.31 -20.80
N GLN A 75 0.56 -4.67 -20.41
CA GLN A 75 -0.43 -3.78 -19.78
C GLN A 75 -0.55 -3.98 -18.27
N LEU A 76 0.26 -4.85 -17.68
CA LEU A 76 0.13 -5.23 -16.26
C LEU A 76 0.22 -4.04 -15.31
N LEU A 77 1.13 -3.10 -15.53
CA LEU A 77 1.26 -1.91 -14.68
C LEU A 77 0.03 -1.02 -14.75
N ALA A 78 -0.44 -0.73 -15.97
CA ALA A 78 -1.64 0.08 -16.17
C ALA A 78 -2.87 -0.59 -15.53
N TRP A 79 -2.98 -1.91 -15.66
CA TRP A 79 -4.03 -2.70 -15.03
C TRP A 79 -3.96 -2.62 -13.50
N ARG A 80 -2.78 -2.77 -12.89
CA ARG A 80 -2.60 -2.62 -11.44
C ARG A 80 -3.01 -1.23 -10.96
N ILE A 81 -2.66 -0.18 -11.70
CA ILE A 81 -3.07 1.19 -11.39
C ILE A 81 -4.61 1.32 -11.42
N GLN A 82 -5.26 0.71 -12.41
CA GLN A 82 -6.71 0.75 -12.49
C GLN A 82 -7.38 -0.03 -11.35
N VAL A 83 -6.85 -1.19 -10.98
CA VAL A 83 -7.31 -1.94 -9.80
C VAL A 83 -7.18 -1.10 -8.53
N ALA A 84 -6.04 -0.41 -8.33
CA ALA A 84 -5.84 0.45 -7.18
C ALA A 84 -6.85 1.62 -7.12
N LYS A 85 -7.17 2.23 -8.26
CA LYS A 85 -8.20 3.28 -8.33
C LYS A 85 -9.59 2.73 -7.96
N ASN A 86 -9.94 1.56 -8.49
CA ASN A 86 -11.21 0.93 -8.19
C ASN A 86 -11.30 0.50 -6.71
N LEU A 87 -10.17 0.06 -6.15
CA LEU A 87 -10.04 -0.27 -4.73
C LEU A 87 -10.24 0.98 -3.85
N ALA A 88 -9.64 2.11 -4.23
CA ALA A 88 -9.83 3.39 -3.54
C ALA A 88 -11.29 3.85 -3.60
N ALA A 89 -11.93 3.75 -4.76
CA ALA A 89 -13.35 4.09 -4.90
C ALA A 89 -14.23 3.20 -4.02
N ALA A 90 -13.97 1.88 -4.00
CA ALA A 90 -14.73 0.92 -3.21
C ALA A 90 -14.51 1.05 -1.70
N SER A 91 -13.36 1.55 -1.26
CA SER A 91 -13.03 1.70 0.15
C SER A 91 -13.87 2.77 0.86
N GLY A 92 -14.44 3.72 0.11
CA GLY A 92 -15.14 4.87 0.66
C GLY A 92 -14.30 5.77 1.57
N ARG A 93 -12.97 5.66 1.50
CA ARG A 93 -12.02 6.37 2.36
C ARG A 93 -11.46 7.58 1.62
N TRP A 94 -11.31 8.67 2.34
CA TRP A 94 -10.74 9.90 1.81
C TRP A 94 -9.20 9.94 1.90
N ASP A 95 -8.59 9.07 2.76
CA ASP A 95 -7.15 9.11 3.06
C ASP A 95 -6.29 8.30 2.07
N HIS A 96 -6.92 7.59 1.14
CA HIS A 96 -6.29 6.79 0.08
C HIS A 96 -5.16 5.86 0.55
N LYS A 97 -5.17 5.45 1.83
CA LYS A 97 -4.16 4.55 2.39
C LYS A 97 -4.21 3.15 1.78
N GLU A 98 -5.37 2.74 1.26
CA GLU A 98 -5.56 1.50 0.52
C GLU A 98 -4.72 1.42 -0.76
N ILE A 99 -4.43 2.54 -1.42
CA ILE A 99 -3.53 2.57 -2.59
C ILE A 99 -2.12 2.19 -2.15
N ARG A 100 -1.62 2.81 -1.07
CA ARG A 100 -0.32 2.48 -0.51
C ARG A 100 -0.26 1.04 -0.02
N TRP A 101 -1.30 0.60 0.66
CA TRP A 101 -1.45 -0.77 1.15
C TRP A 101 -1.39 -1.79 -0.01
N PHE A 102 -2.08 -1.54 -1.10
CA PHE A 102 -2.09 -2.42 -2.27
C PHE A 102 -0.76 -2.45 -3.01
N PHE A 103 -0.13 -1.29 -3.25
CA PHE A 103 1.09 -1.20 -4.04
C PHE A 103 2.36 -1.51 -3.23
N LEU A 104 2.56 -0.86 -2.09
CA LEU A 104 3.84 -0.92 -1.40
C LEU A 104 4.02 -2.19 -0.58
N GLN A 105 2.95 -2.69 0.03
CA GLN A 105 3.03 -3.92 0.80
C GLN A 105 3.01 -5.18 -0.09
N GLY A 106 2.54 -5.06 -1.32
CA GLY A 106 2.49 -6.16 -2.29
C GLY A 106 3.69 -6.26 -3.23
N SER A 107 4.70 -5.38 -3.09
CA SER A 107 5.81 -5.31 -4.07
C SER A 107 7.17 -5.03 -3.42
N GLY A 108 7.25 -5.01 -2.09
CA GLY A 108 8.49 -4.75 -1.35
C GLY A 108 9.46 -5.93 -1.40
N GLU A 109 10.72 -5.63 -1.15
CA GLU A 109 11.75 -6.65 -0.97
C GLU A 109 11.40 -7.56 0.21
N GLY A 110 11.49 -8.88 0.03
CA GLY A 110 11.11 -9.88 1.05
C GLY A 110 9.61 -10.19 1.13
N VAL A 111 8.77 -9.61 0.27
CA VAL A 111 7.35 -9.97 0.19
C VAL A 111 7.19 -11.35 -0.42
N THR A 112 6.55 -12.26 0.30
CA THR A 112 6.22 -13.61 -0.16
C THR A 112 4.70 -13.78 -0.24
N PHE A 113 4.25 -14.82 -0.94
CA PHE A 113 2.84 -15.17 -0.99
C PHE A 113 2.25 -15.32 0.43
N ASP A 114 2.96 -16.02 1.31
CA ASP A 114 2.49 -16.26 2.69
C ASP A 114 2.46 -14.99 3.54
N SER A 115 3.42 -14.07 3.34
CA SER A 115 3.42 -12.79 4.07
C SER A 115 2.23 -11.89 3.71
N LEU A 116 1.65 -12.05 2.53
CA LEU A 116 0.48 -11.32 2.08
C LEU A 116 -0.85 -11.85 2.61
N HIS A 117 -0.84 -13.00 3.31
CA HIS A 117 -2.03 -13.52 3.99
C HIS A 117 -2.54 -12.59 5.09
N ASP A 118 -1.63 -11.89 5.77
CA ASP A 118 -2.00 -10.87 6.73
C ASP A 118 -2.35 -9.57 6.01
N SER A 119 -3.61 -9.17 6.08
CA SER A 119 -4.08 -7.88 5.54
C SER A 119 -3.44 -6.66 6.23
N GLY A 120 -2.65 -6.87 7.29
CA GLY A 120 -2.04 -5.83 8.12
C GLY A 120 -3.07 -5.22 9.06
N GLU A 121 -3.50 -4.00 8.81
CA GLU A 121 -4.49 -3.35 9.66
C GLU A 121 -5.89 -3.96 9.45
N LEU A 122 -6.61 -4.24 10.55
CA LEU A 122 -7.97 -4.82 10.55
C LEU A 122 -8.94 -4.09 9.61
N ARG A 123 -8.72 -2.80 9.41
CA ARG A 123 -9.55 -1.96 8.52
C ARG A 123 -9.45 -2.35 7.03
N PHE A 124 -8.40 -3.04 6.61
CA PHE A 124 -8.23 -3.48 5.24
C PHE A 124 -8.71 -4.91 5.00
N ARG A 125 -8.99 -5.67 6.06
CA ARG A 125 -9.38 -7.08 5.94
C ARG A 125 -10.64 -7.27 5.09
N SER A 126 -11.68 -6.46 5.30
CA SER A 126 -12.91 -6.51 4.51
C SER A 126 -12.64 -6.23 3.03
N LEU A 127 -11.80 -5.22 2.77
CA LEU A 127 -11.43 -4.82 1.42
C LEU A 127 -10.59 -5.89 0.72
N ASP A 128 -9.67 -6.54 1.45
CA ASP A 128 -8.82 -7.61 0.95
C ASP A 128 -9.65 -8.86 0.55
N ILE A 129 -10.65 -9.23 1.34
CA ILE A 129 -11.59 -10.32 1.02
C ILE A 129 -12.39 -10.01 -0.25
N LYS A 130 -12.88 -8.78 -0.40
CA LYS A 130 -13.60 -8.35 -1.60
C LYS A 130 -12.71 -8.33 -2.82
N LEU A 131 -11.45 -7.91 -2.64
CA LEU A 131 -10.43 -7.95 -3.68
C LEU A 131 -10.16 -9.41 -4.12
N SER A 132 -9.95 -10.33 -3.17
CA SER A 132 -9.78 -11.76 -3.44
C SER A 132 -10.91 -12.32 -4.31
N THR A 133 -12.16 -12.06 -3.91
CA THR A 133 -13.33 -12.51 -4.66
C THR A 133 -13.34 -11.99 -6.10
N SER A 134 -12.95 -10.72 -6.28
CA SER A 134 -12.94 -10.07 -7.59
C SER A 134 -11.76 -10.50 -8.46
N MET A 135 -10.60 -10.70 -7.85
CA MET A 135 -9.41 -11.24 -8.52
C MET A 135 -9.66 -12.66 -9.02
N GLY A 136 -10.29 -13.52 -8.21
CA GLY A 136 -10.66 -14.87 -8.64
C GLY A 136 -11.54 -14.89 -9.88
N LYS A 137 -12.49 -13.94 -10.02
CA LYS A 137 -13.34 -13.83 -11.22
C LYS A 137 -12.57 -13.43 -12.48
N VAL A 138 -11.48 -12.67 -12.31
CA VAL A 138 -10.66 -12.16 -13.42
C VAL A 138 -9.56 -13.13 -13.81
N VAL A 139 -8.95 -13.81 -12.84
CA VAL A 139 -7.84 -14.75 -13.05
C VAL A 139 -8.32 -16.07 -13.65
N ARG A 140 -9.46 -16.60 -13.20
CA ARG A 140 -9.98 -17.90 -13.68
C ARG A 140 -10.20 -17.99 -15.20
N PRO A 141 -10.76 -16.98 -15.90
CA PRO A 141 -10.84 -16.96 -17.35
C PRO A 141 -9.53 -16.54 -18.05
N GLY A 142 -8.49 -16.20 -17.29
CA GLY A 142 -7.19 -15.76 -17.78
C GLY A 142 -6.25 -16.89 -18.21
N PRO A 143 -4.93 -16.71 -18.08
CA PRO A 143 -3.96 -17.73 -18.45
C PRO A 143 -4.18 -19.03 -17.66
N VAL A 144 -4.25 -20.16 -18.36
CA VAL A 144 -4.57 -21.49 -17.77
C VAL A 144 -3.63 -21.88 -16.63
N SER A 145 -2.33 -21.57 -16.76
CA SER A 145 -1.33 -21.86 -15.72
C SER A 145 -1.61 -21.09 -14.44
N LEU A 146 -1.93 -19.80 -14.56
CA LEU A 146 -2.23 -18.93 -13.41
C LEU A 146 -3.56 -19.33 -12.75
N ALA A 147 -4.58 -19.67 -13.55
CA ALA A 147 -5.86 -20.16 -13.04
C ALA A 147 -5.70 -21.47 -12.26
N ALA A 148 -4.89 -22.41 -12.76
CA ALA A 148 -4.60 -23.66 -12.10
C ALA A 148 -3.82 -23.46 -10.78
N GLU A 149 -2.84 -22.58 -10.78
CA GLU A 149 -2.07 -22.24 -9.57
C GLU A 149 -2.97 -21.61 -8.50
N LEU A 150 -3.80 -20.64 -8.87
CA LEU A 150 -4.77 -20.04 -7.96
C LEU A 150 -5.69 -21.08 -7.36
N GLN A 151 -6.24 -21.98 -8.19
CA GLN A 151 -7.11 -23.05 -7.71
C GLN A 151 -6.40 -23.97 -6.70
N LEU A 152 -5.14 -24.33 -6.94
CA LEU A 152 -4.35 -25.13 -6.03
C LEU A 152 -4.14 -24.40 -4.69
N LYS A 153 -3.80 -23.12 -4.73
CA LYS A 153 -3.62 -22.30 -3.52
C LYS A 153 -4.92 -22.13 -2.74
N GLU A 154 -6.05 -21.91 -3.42
CA GLU A 154 -7.37 -21.82 -2.79
C GLU A 154 -7.73 -23.17 -2.10
N GLN A 155 -7.47 -24.31 -2.73
CA GLN A 155 -7.70 -25.62 -2.11
C GLN A 155 -6.84 -25.84 -0.86
N GLN A 156 -5.56 -25.48 -0.93
CA GLN A 156 -4.66 -25.59 0.22
C GLN A 156 -5.11 -24.68 1.39
N ALA A 157 -5.50 -23.46 1.09
CA ALA A 157 -5.99 -22.52 2.11
C ALA A 157 -7.26 -23.05 2.80
N VAL A 158 -8.23 -23.57 2.03
CA VAL A 158 -9.47 -24.14 2.58
C VAL A 158 -9.18 -25.33 3.48
N LEU A 159 -8.26 -26.22 3.12
CA LEU A 159 -7.85 -27.36 3.95
C LEU A 159 -7.22 -26.91 5.28
N GLN A 160 -6.61 -25.72 5.32
CA GLN A 160 -6.03 -25.11 6.51
C GLN A 160 -7.05 -24.25 7.29
N GLY A 161 -8.31 -24.20 6.85
CA GLY A 161 -9.33 -23.34 7.46
C GLY A 161 -9.12 -21.83 7.21
N THR A 162 -8.40 -21.49 6.14
CA THR A 162 -8.09 -20.13 5.74
C THR A 162 -8.61 -19.81 4.33
N MET A 163 -8.29 -18.66 3.80
CA MET A 163 -8.62 -18.28 2.42
C MET A 163 -7.45 -17.52 1.79
N VAL A 164 -7.33 -17.59 0.48
CA VAL A 164 -6.40 -16.75 -0.29
C VAL A 164 -6.89 -15.32 -0.25
N MET A 165 -6.05 -14.39 0.18
CA MET A 165 -6.36 -12.97 0.27
C MET A 165 -6.13 -12.28 -1.07
N GLY A 166 -6.72 -11.11 -1.27
CA GLY A 166 -6.70 -10.43 -2.58
C GLY A 166 -5.34 -9.92 -3.01
N ARG A 167 -4.39 -9.76 -2.07
CA ARG A 167 -3.01 -9.35 -2.35
C ARG A 167 -2.07 -10.53 -2.63
N GLN A 168 -2.44 -11.75 -2.24
CA GLN A 168 -1.71 -12.99 -2.54
C GLN A 168 -1.84 -13.36 -4.02
#